data_9f4a07ea3e3dc75dca8977288803ad97
#
_entry.id   9f4a07ea3e3dc75dca8977288803ad97
#
_cell.length_a   1.000
_cell.length_b   1.000
_cell.length_c   1.000
_cell.angle_alpha   90.00
_cell.angle_beta   90.00
_cell.angle_gamma   90.00
#
_symmetry.space_group_name_H-M   'P 1'
#
loop_
_entity.id
_entity.type
_entity.pdbx_description
1 polymer ?
#
loop_
_entity_poly.entity_id
_entity_poly.type
_entity_poly.pdbx_seq_one_letter_code
_entity_poly.pdbx_strand_id
1 'polypeptide(L)'
;MSEQGPSPEFMLVYRQMMIDGLQRESEITKKVLAAVPETKSSYKPDPNSRSAWELAWHLADSDVQFLDGIADLNFETAFAPRAEADKPKTVAAVVEWYDQNMKRGLERVSAMSAEQLMTPISFFNVYNLPAAFYLGFLNNHCIHHRGELATYLRPMGSKVPSIYGGSYDEPWQPPAADETAA
;
A
#
# COMPACT_ATOMS: atom_id res chain seq x y z
N MET A 1 9.98 29.59 -20.65
CA MET A 1 10.24 28.44 -19.74
C MET A 1 10.03 27.20 -20.59
N SER A 2 11.05 26.42 -20.86
CA SER A 2 10.96 25.22 -21.70
C SER A 2 10.08 24.19 -21.02
N GLU A 3 9.00 23.77 -21.69
CA GLU A 3 8.13 22.64 -21.33
C GLU A 3 8.88 21.30 -21.51
N GLN A 4 10.04 21.16 -20.90
CA GLN A 4 10.68 19.87 -20.87
C GLN A 4 10.09 19.11 -19.68
N GLY A 5 9.36 18.04 -19.97
CA GLY A 5 8.94 17.06 -18.96
C GLY A 5 10.12 16.50 -18.17
N PRO A 6 9.88 15.68 -17.15
CA PRO A 6 10.94 15.11 -16.32
C PRO A 6 11.93 14.28 -17.16
N SER A 7 13.23 14.35 -16.82
CA SER A 7 14.25 13.59 -17.55
C SER A 7 14.17 12.08 -17.23
N PRO A 8 14.70 11.22 -18.12
CA PRO A 8 14.80 9.78 -17.86
C PRO A 8 15.50 9.44 -16.55
N GLU A 9 16.59 10.13 -16.23
CA GLU A 9 17.35 9.94 -15.00
C GLU A 9 16.52 10.30 -13.78
N PHE A 10 15.77 11.41 -13.84
CA PHE A 10 14.85 11.80 -12.78
C PHE A 10 13.80 10.70 -12.53
N MET A 11 13.23 10.11 -13.58
CA MET A 11 12.22 9.06 -13.44
C MET A 11 12.77 7.79 -12.77
N LEU A 12 14.01 7.42 -13.07
CA LEU A 12 14.65 6.29 -12.42
C LEU A 12 14.91 6.56 -10.92
N VAL A 13 15.38 7.77 -10.59
CA VAL A 13 15.59 8.17 -9.20
C VAL A 13 14.25 8.25 -8.45
N TYR A 14 13.23 8.88 -9.04
CA TYR A 14 11.89 8.97 -8.45
C TYR A 14 11.30 7.58 -8.19
N ARG A 15 11.37 6.68 -9.18
CA ARG A 15 10.95 5.27 -9.01
C ARG A 15 11.63 4.64 -7.81
N GLN A 16 12.98 4.74 -7.71
CA GLN A 16 13.72 4.11 -6.61
C GLN A 16 13.29 4.66 -5.25
N MET A 17 13.18 5.99 -5.12
CA MET A 17 12.70 6.62 -3.88
C MET A 17 11.30 6.14 -3.49
N MET A 18 10.39 6.02 -4.47
CA MET A 18 9.03 5.55 -4.23
C MET A 18 9.00 4.06 -3.83
N ILE A 19 9.81 3.21 -4.48
CA ILE A 19 9.92 1.79 -4.13
C ILE A 19 10.42 1.65 -2.70
N ASP A 20 11.50 2.33 -2.33
CA ASP A 20 12.06 2.28 -0.97
C ASP A 20 11.04 2.78 0.08
N GLY A 21 10.24 3.79 -0.27
CA GLY A 21 9.12 4.27 0.52
C GLY A 21 8.04 3.20 0.68
N LEU A 22 7.53 2.67 -0.42
CA LEU A 22 6.46 1.69 -0.46
C LEU A 22 6.85 0.36 0.22
N GLN A 23 8.12 -0.05 0.17
CA GLN A 23 8.60 -1.19 0.94
C GLN A 23 8.43 -0.96 2.45
N ARG A 24 8.82 0.21 2.95
CA ARG A 24 8.61 0.56 4.38
C ARG A 24 7.13 0.64 4.73
N GLU A 25 6.33 1.28 3.86
CA GLU A 25 4.88 1.39 4.07
C GLU A 25 4.20 0.02 4.09
N SER A 26 4.62 -0.92 3.23
CA SER A 26 4.04 -2.26 3.20
C SER A 26 4.29 -3.04 4.51
N GLU A 27 5.47 -2.89 5.13
CA GLU A 27 5.76 -3.52 6.42
C GLU A 27 4.86 -2.97 7.53
N ILE A 28 4.61 -1.64 7.53
CA ILE A 28 3.69 -1.02 8.50
C ILE A 28 2.25 -1.46 8.23
N THR A 29 1.85 -1.52 6.95
CA THR A 29 0.52 -1.97 6.54
C THR A 29 0.26 -3.41 6.99
N LYS A 30 1.22 -4.33 6.82
CA LYS A 30 1.11 -5.70 7.32
C LYS A 30 0.85 -5.77 8.82
N LYS A 31 1.47 -4.90 9.63
CA LYS A 31 1.21 -4.85 11.08
C LYS A 31 -0.24 -4.45 11.38
N VAL A 32 -0.77 -3.46 10.66
CA VAL A 32 -2.16 -3.01 10.85
C VAL A 32 -3.14 -4.07 10.37
N LEU A 33 -2.90 -4.71 9.22
CA LEU A 33 -3.70 -5.83 8.73
C LEU A 33 -3.73 -6.98 9.75
N ALA A 34 -2.55 -7.38 10.24
CA ALA A 34 -2.42 -8.48 11.21
C ALA A 34 -3.07 -8.17 12.58
N ALA A 35 -3.26 -6.89 12.91
CA ALA A 35 -3.93 -6.49 14.14
C ALA A 35 -5.47 -6.61 14.09
N VAL A 36 -6.06 -6.86 12.93
CA VAL A 36 -7.51 -7.09 12.79
C VAL A 36 -7.87 -8.45 13.39
N PRO A 37 -8.70 -8.50 14.47
CA PRO A 37 -9.08 -9.78 15.07
C PRO A 37 -10.00 -10.55 14.12
N GLU A 38 -9.68 -11.80 13.82
CA GLU A 38 -10.49 -12.66 12.94
C GLU A 38 -11.95 -12.74 13.40
N THR A 39 -12.18 -12.89 14.70
CA THR A 39 -13.52 -12.96 15.30
C THR A 39 -14.31 -11.66 15.22
N LYS A 40 -13.69 -10.55 14.81
CA LYS A 40 -14.28 -9.22 14.64
C LYS A 40 -14.14 -8.69 13.23
N SER A 41 -13.76 -9.52 12.28
CA SER A 41 -13.55 -9.11 10.89
C SER A 41 -14.79 -8.52 10.20
N SER A 42 -15.99 -8.86 10.68
CA SER A 42 -17.27 -8.27 10.23
C SER A 42 -17.62 -6.92 10.87
N TYR A 43 -16.80 -6.41 11.81
CA TYR A 43 -17.07 -5.12 12.48
C TYR A 43 -17.16 -3.97 11.47
N LYS A 44 -18.15 -3.11 11.66
CA LYS A 44 -18.36 -1.84 10.94
C LYS A 44 -18.54 -0.72 11.96
N PRO A 45 -17.85 0.42 11.83
CA PRO A 45 -18.10 1.57 12.69
C PRO A 45 -19.44 2.25 12.39
N ASP A 46 -19.92 2.11 11.16
CA ASP A 46 -21.19 2.63 10.66
C ASP A 46 -21.78 1.63 9.64
N PRO A 47 -23.12 1.48 9.53
CA PRO A 47 -23.74 0.56 8.58
C PRO A 47 -23.32 0.77 7.11
N ASN A 48 -22.97 2.00 6.74
CA ASN A 48 -22.54 2.35 5.38
C ASN A 48 -21.03 2.16 5.16
N SER A 49 -20.25 1.91 6.23
CA SER A 49 -18.81 1.66 6.12
C SER A 49 -18.52 0.25 5.61
N ARG A 50 -17.32 0.05 5.07
CA ARG A 50 -16.79 -1.30 4.86
C ARG A 50 -16.62 -1.99 6.21
N SER A 51 -16.78 -3.31 6.25
CA SER A 51 -16.33 -4.10 7.40
C SER A 51 -14.81 -4.09 7.50
N ALA A 52 -14.27 -4.45 8.65
CA ALA A 52 -12.83 -4.53 8.85
C ALA A 52 -12.16 -5.48 7.84
N TRP A 53 -12.80 -6.61 7.50
CA TRP A 53 -12.30 -7.51 6.46
C TRP A 53 -12.39 -6.89 5.06
N GLU A 54 -13.53 -6.28 4.71
CA GLU A 54 -13.73 -5.62 3.42
C GLU A 54 -12.72 -4.49 3.20
N LEU A 55 -12.43 -3.72 4.27
CA LEU A 55 -11.43 -2.65 4.23
C LEU A 55 -9.99 -3.20 4.13
N ALA A 56 -9.68 -4.23 4.91
CA ALA A 56 -8.37 -4.91 4.85
C ALA A 56 -8.11 -5.51 3.46
N TRP A 57 -9.12 -6.17 2.89
CA TRP A 57 -9.01 -6.71 1.54
C TRP A 57 -8.90 -5.60 0.48
N HIS A 58 -9.74 -4.55 0.59
CA HIS A 58 -9.67 -3.41 -0.34
C HIS A 58 -8.29 -2.76 -0.33
N LEU A 59 -7.72 -2.50 0.85
CA LEU A 59 -6.37 -1.96 0.99
C LEU A 59 -5.35 -2.89 0.30
N ALA A 60 -5.37 -4.17 0.62
CA ALA A 60 -4.40 -5.13 0.09
C ALA A 60 -4.52 -5.31 -1.43
N ASP A 61 -5.73 -5.51 -1.93
CA ASP A 61 -5.99 -5.76 -3.35
C ASP A 61 -5.69 -4.53 -4.21
N SER A 62 -6.14 -3.35 -3.78
CA SER A 62 -5.95 -2.13 -4.56
C SER A 62 -4.48 -1.70 -4.61
N ASP A 63 -3.70 -1.89 -3.54
CA ASP A 63 -2.27 -1.60 -3.56
C ASP A 63 -1.55 -2.48 -4.60
N VAL A 64 -1.91 -3.74 -4.69
CA VAL A 64 -1.36 -4.67 -5.70
C VAL A 64 -1.85 -4.32 -7.11
N GLN A 65 -3.13 -3.97 -7.26
CA GLN A 65 -3.70 -3.56 -8.56
C GLN A 65 -3.02 -2.29 -9.09
N PHE A 66 -2.65 -1.33 -8.23
CA PHE A 66 -1.84 -0.18 -8.64
C PHE A 66 -0.47 -0.60 -9.19
N LEU A 67 0.25 -1.48 -8.49
CA LEU A 67 1.55 -1.96 -8.95
C LEU A 67 1.45 -2.74 -10.27
N ASP A 68 0.46 -3.60 -10.39
CA ASP A 68 0.22 -4.36 -11.62
C ASP A 68 -0.15 -3.41 -12.77
N GLY A 69 -1.04 -2.44 -12.55
CA GLY A 69 -1.44 -1.45 -13.56
C GLY A 69 -0.28 -0.57 -14.03
N ILE A 70 0.63 -0.18 -13.13
CA ILE A 70 1.85 0.54 -13.46
C ILE A 70 2.79 -0.36 -14.29
N ALA A 71 3.04 -1.58 -13.85
CA ALA A 71 3.97 -2.50 -14.51
C ALA A 71 3.47 -2.98 -15.88
N ASP A 72 2.15 -3.15 -16.05
CA ASP A 72 1.50 -3.56 -17.30
C ASP A 72 1.12 -2.37 -18.19
N LEU A 73 1.31 -1.13 -17.70
CA LEU A 73 0.88 0.10 -18.36
C LEU A 73 -0.63 0.10 -18.69
N ASN A 74 -1.42 -0.59 -17.84
CA ASN A 74 -2.84 -0.79 -18.07
C ASN A 74 -3.62 -0.97 -16.75
N PHE A 75 -4.38 0.04 -16.34
CA PHE A 75 -5.22 -0.03 -15.15
C PHE A 75 -6.55 -0.76 -15.35
N GLU A 76 -7.12 -0.75 -16.55
CA GLU A 76 -8.40 -1.43 -16.80
C GLU A 76 -8.30 -2.93 -16.53
N THR A 77 -7.20 -3.55 -16.99
CA THR A 77 -6.93 -4.97 -16.74
C THR A 77 -6.56 -5.21 -15.28
N ALA A 78 -5.71 -4.36 -14.70
CA ALA A 78 -5.23 -4.55 -13.33
C ALA A 78 -6.35 -4.43 -12.29
N PHE A 79 -7.31 -3.52 -12.52
CA PHE A 79 -8.47 -3.31 -11.64
C PHE A 79 -9.69 -4.16 -12.00
N ALA A 80 -9.53 -5.14 -12.91
CA ALA A 80 -10.60 -6.09 -13.15
C ALA A 80 -10.97 -6.84 -11.84
N PRO A 81 -12.28 -7.02 -11.55
CA PRO A 81 -12.71 -7.69 -10.33
C PRO A 81 -12.13 -9.11 -10.22
N ARG A 82 -11.55 -9.45 -9.07
CA ARG A 82 -11.11 -10.81 -8.81
C ARG A 82 -12.30 -11.73 -8.57
N ALA A 83 -12.20 -12.96 -9.06
CA ALA A 83 -13.21 -13.97 -8.76
C ALA A 83 -13.28 -14.22 -7.24
N GLU A 84 -14.48 -14.46 -6.73
CA GLU A 84 -14.70 -14.65 -5.28
C GLU A 84 -13.91 -15.85 -4.72
N ALA A 85 -13.66 -16.86 -5.57
CA ALA A 85 -12.86 -18.03 -5.21
C ALA A 85 -11.38 -17.69 -4.95
N ASP A 86 -10.86 -16.63 -5.58
CA ASP A 86 -9.46 -16.23 -5.50
C ASP A 86 -9.17 -15.26 -4.35
N LYS A 87 -10.23 -14.78 -3.66
CA LYS A 87 -10.06 -13.90 -2.51
C LYS A 87 -9.66 -14.66 -1.26
N PRO A 88 -8.69 -14.17 -0.48
CA PRO A 88 -8.39 -14.71 0.84
C PRO A 88 -9.64 -14.80 1.71
N LYS A 89 -9.76 -15.85 2.51
CA LYS A 89 -10.96 -16.07 3.34
C LYS A 89 -10.77 -15.66 4.81
N THR A 90 -9.53 -15.39 5.22
CA THR A 90 -9.18 -14.99 6.58
C THR A 90 -8.26 -13.78 6.58
N VAL A 91 -8.21 -13.04 7.68
CA VAL A 91 -7.29 -11.91 7.83
C VAL A 91 -5.84 -12.36 7.68
N ALA A 92 -5.46 -13.50 8.27
CA ALA A 92 -4.11 -14.05 8.12
C ALA A 92 -3.76 -14.32 6.65
N ALA A 93 -4.71 -14.87 5.89
CA ALA A 93 -4.52 -15.11 4.46
C ALA A 93 -4.42 -13.80 3.64
N VAL A 94 -5.11 -12.72 4.06
CA VAL A 94 -4.95 -11.37 3.45
C VAL A 94 -3.53 -10.85 3.68
N VAL A 95 -3.00 -11.00 4.89
CA VAL A 95 -1.62 -10.54 5.22
C VAL A 95 -0.59 -11.27 4.38
N GLU A 96 -0.69 -12.58 4.29
CA GLU A 96 0.23 -13.42 3.49
C GLU A 96 0.14 -13.07 2.00
N TRP A 97 -1.08 -12.97 1.49
CA TRP A 97 -1.33 -12.60 0.10
C TRP A 97 -0.77 -11.21 -0.23
N TYR A 98 -0.96 -10.23 0.66
CA TYR A 98 -0.44 -8.88 0.51
C TYR A 98 1.09 -8.87 0.48
N ASP A 99 1.75 -9.55 1.41
CA ASP A 99 3.21 -9.62 1.47
C ASP A 99 3.82 -10.16 0.17
N GLN A 100 3.30 -11.29 -0.31
CA GLN A 100 3.78 -11.93 -1.53
C GLN A 100 3.56 -11.07 -2.77
N ASN A 101 2.37 -10.48 -2.91
CA ASN A 101 2.01 -9.74 -4.11
C ASN A 101 2.58 -8.32 -4.13
N MET A 102 2.73 -7.65 -2.99
CA MET A 102 3.45 -6.38 -2.89
C MET A 102 4.92 -6.55 -3.31
N LYS A 103 5.59 -7.56 -2.79
CA LYS A 103 6.99 -7.87 -3.16
C LYS A 103 7.11 -8.10 -4.66
N ARG A 104 6.29 -8.97 -5.23
CA ARG A 104 6.24 -9.23 -6.67
C ARG A 104 6.00 -7.95 -7.48
N GLY A 105 5.01 -7.15 -7.09
CA GLY A 105 4.65 -5.92 -7.78
C GLY A 105 5.77 -4.88 -7.75
N LEU A 106 6.42 -4.68 -6.60
CA LEU A 106 7.56 -3.77 -6.44
C LEU A 106 8.77 -4.23 -7.27
N GLU A 107 9.05 -5.53 -7.34
CA GLU A 107 10.10 -6.10 -8.19
C GLU A 107 9.82 -5.82 -9.68
N ARG A 108 8.58 -5.99 -10.15
CA ARG A 108 8.17 -5.68 -11.51
C ARG A 108 8.37 -4.20 -11.86
N VAL A 109 7.91 -3.31 -10.99
CA VAL A 109 8.07 -1.85 -11.19
C VAL A 109 9.56 -1.46 -11.13
N SER A 110 10.36 -2.08 -10.27
CA SER A 110 11.81 -1.86 -10.19
C SER A 110 12.53 -2.20 -11.51
N ALA A 111 12.03 -3.17 -12.25
CA ALA A 111 12.62 -3.60 -13.53
C ALA A 111 12.23 -2.70 -14.72
N MET A 112 11.28 -1.76 -14.56
CA MET A 112 10.83 -0.89 -15.66
C MET A 112 11.92 0.06 -16.15
N SER A 113 11.98 0.25 -17.45
CA SER A 113 12.86 1.26 -18.07
C SER A 113 12.33 2.69 -17.85
N ALA A 114 13.19 3.68 -18.02
CA ALA A 114 12.79 5.09 -17.98
C ALA A 114 11.69 5.40 -19.00
N GLU A 115 11.75 4.83 -20.20
CA GLU A 115 10.74 4.98 -21.24
C GLU A 115 9.37 4.46 -20.78
N GLN A 116 9.33 3.26 -20.20
CA GLN A 116 8.09 2.70 -19.63
C GLN A 116 7.54 3.57 -18.50
N LEU A 117 8.41 4.07 -17.61
CA LEU A 117 8.02 4.95 -16.51
C LEU A 117 7.46 6.30 -16.99
N MET A 118 7.91 6.79 -18.14
CA MET A 118 7.43 8.03 -18.76
C MET A 118 6.18 7.83 -19.63
N THR A 119 5.83 6.59 -19.97
CA THR A 119 4.66 6.30 -20.78
C THR A 119 3.39 6.79 -20.08
N PRO A 120 2.59 7.67 -20.73
CA PRO A 120 1.31 8.09 -20.17
C PRO A 120 0.32 6.91 -20.16
N ILE A 121 -0.33 6.69 -19.03
CA ILE A 121 -1.39 5.69 -18.90
C ILE A 121 -2.65 6.34 -18.35
N SER A 122 -3.80 5.93 -18.87
CA SER A 122 -5.09 6.41 -18.41
C SER A 122 -5.49 5.69 -17.13
N PHE A 123 -5.95 6.43 -16.13
CA PHE A 123 -6.63 5.91 -14.96
C PHE A 123 -8.12 6.23 -15.06
N PHE A 124 -8.89 5.30 -15.61
CA PHE A 124 -10.36 5.38 -15.78
C PHE A 124 -10.83 6.69 -16.46
N ASN A 125 -10.09 7.23 -17.41
CA ASN A 125 -10.35 8.50 -18.10
C ASN A 125 -10.41 9.74 -17.18
N VAL A 126 -10.02 9.62 -15.91
CA VAL A 126 -9.93 10.72 -14.95
C VAL A 126 -8.57 11.40 -15.00
N TYR A 127 -7.51 10.58 -15.07
CA TYR A 127 -6.14 11.04 -15.17
C TYR A 127 -5.44 10.34 -16.33
N ASN A 128 -4.50 11.06 -16.97
CA ASN A 128 -3.58 10.51 -17.96
C ASN A 128 -2.18 11.03 -17.65
N LEU A 129 -1.42 10.27 -16.87
CA LEU A 129 -0.14 10.67 -16.31
C LEU A 129 0.94 9.64 -16.66
N PRO A 130 2.23 10.02 -16.68
CA PRO A 130 3.33 9.07 -16.73
C PRO A 130 3.18 7.98 -15.66
N ALA A 131 3.44 6.74 -16.04
CA ALA A 131 3.25 5.55 -15.18
C ALA A 131 3.87 5.71 -13.79
N ALA A 132 5.09 6.29 -13.72
CA ALA A 132 5.78 6.50 -12.45
C ALA A 132 4.99 7.35 -11.44
N PHE A 133 4.18 8.32 -11.88
CA PHE A 133 3.48 9.22 -10.96
C PHE A 133 2.36 8.52 -10.19
N TYR A 134 1.84 7.41 -10.71
CA TYR A 134 0.87 6.61 -9.99
C TYR A 134 1.45 5.87 -8.76
N LEU A 135 2.78 5.78 -8.62
CA LEU A 135 3.41 5.35 -7.36
C LEU A 135 3.06 6.29 -6.19
N GLY A 136 2.91 7.60 -6.47
CA GLY A 136 2.43 8.56 -5.48
C GLY A 136 0.96 8.34 -5.12
N PHE A 137 0.11 7.98 -6.08
CA PHE A 137 -1.29 7.60 -5.81
C PHE A 137 -1.38 6.36 -4.94
N LEU A 138 -0.61 5.31 -5.27
CA LEU A 138 -0.52 4.10 -4.47
C LEU A 138 -0.10 4.41 -3.03
N ASN A 139 0.95 5.23 -2.84
CA ASN A 139 1.41 5.62 -1.52
C ASN A 139 0.30 6.32 -0.71
N ASN A 140 -0.40 7.27 -1.32
CA ASN A 140 -1.50 7.98 -0.67
C ASN A 140 -2.67 7.05 -0.35
N HIS A 141 -3.02 6.13 -1.25
CA HIS A 141 -4.06 5.12 -1.05
C HIS A 141 -3.73 4.22 0.14
N CYS A 142 -2.51 3.67 0.16
CA CYS A 142 -2.02 2.83 1.25
C CYS A 142 -2.12 3.55 2.61
N ILE A 143 -1.58 4.77 2.71
CA ILE A 143 -1.60 5.56 3.94
C ILE A 143 -3.03 5.87 4.39
N HIS A 144 -3.92 6.26 3.45
CA HIS A 144 -5.30 6.60 3.73
C HIS A 144 -6.07 5.41 4.33
N HIS A 145 -6.14 4.30 3.62
CA HIS A 145 -6.94 3.15 4.05
C HIS A 145 -6.32 2.40 5.24
N ARG A 146 -4.99 2.41 5.37
CA ARG A 146 -4.34 1.91 6.57
C ARG A 146 -4.71 2.75 7.80
N GLY A 147 -4.73 4.08 7.66
CA GLY A 147 -5.16 4.98 8.73
C GLY A 147 -6.63 4.75 9.11
N GLU A 148 -7.50 4.58 8.12
CA GLU A 148 -8.91 4.22 8.32
C GLU A 148 -9.04 2.89 9.08
N LEU A 149 -8.35 1.83 8.64
CA LEU A 149 -8.38 0.52 9.31
C LEU A 149 -7.82 0.57 10.73
N ALA A 150 -6.78 1.36 10.98
CA ALA A 150 -6.19 1.53 12.31
C ALA A 150 -7.22 2.09 13.31
N THR A 151 -8.16 2.94 12.87
CA THR A 151 -9.22 3.46 13.75
C THR A 151 -10.24 2.41 14.16
N TYR A 152 -10.39 1.31 13.41
CA TYR A 152 -11.29 0.21 13.74
C TYR A 152 -10.74 -0.69 14.84
N LEU A 153 -9.41 -0.74 15.03
CA LEU A 153 -8.76 -1.72 15.91
C LEU A 153 -9.22 -1.59 17.36
N ARG A 154 -9.23 -0.39 17.94
CA ARG A 154 -9.66 -0.21 19.36
C ARG A 154 -11.11 -0.60 19.61
N PRO A 155 -12.09 -0.17 18.81
CA PRO A 155 -13.47 -0.63 18.97
C PRO A 155 -13.63 -2.16 18.87
N MET A 156 -12.74 -2.81 18.11
CA MET A 156 -12.69 -4.27 18.04
C MET A 156 -11.98 -4.94 19.23
N GLY A 157 -11.42 -4.15 20.16
CA GLY A 157 -10.65 -4.67 21.29
C GLY A 157 -9.23 -5.07 20.96
N SER A 158 -8.71 -4.65 19.83
CA SER A 158 -7.33 -4.91 19.41
C SER A 158 -6.40 -3.75 19.76
N LYS A 159 -5.09 -4.05 19.79
CA LYS A 159 -4.03 -3.07 19.94
C LYS A 159 -3.81 -2.34 18.62
N VAL A 160 -3.47 -1.03 18.72
CA VAL A 160 -3.08 -0.22 17.56
C VAL A 160 -1.55 -0.24 17.47
N PRO A 161 -0.96 -0.80 16.40
CA PRO A 161 0.49 -0.81 16.24
C PRO A 161 1.05 0.61 16.05
N SER A 162 2.35 0.77 16.32
CA SER A 162 3.10 1.96 15.94
C SER A 162 3.15 2.09 14.42
N ILE A 163 2.81 3.28 13.88
CA ILE A 163 2.80 3.58 12.45
C ILE A 163 3.95 4.53 12.10
N TYR A 164 3.81 5.81 12.34
CA TYR A 164 4.86 6.83 12.12
C TYR A 164 5.45 7.37 13.42
N GLY A 165 5.10 6.78 14.51
CA GLY A 165 5.51 7.12 15.86
C GLY A 165 4.85 6.18 16.84
N GLY A 166 5.08 6.36 18.13
CA GLY A 166 4.47 5.51 19.15
C GLY A 166 2.95 5.60 19.14
N SER A 167 2.28 4.48 19.39
CA SER A 167 0.88 4.44 19.78
C SER A 167 0.77 4.30 21.31
N TYR A 168 -0.45 4.34 21.85
CA TYR A 168 -0.66 4.03 23.27
C TYR A 168 -0.26 2.57 23.58
N ASP A 169 -0.47 1.65 22.63
CA ASP A 169 -0.23 0.21 22.82
C ASP A 169 1.23 -0.18 22.50
N GLU A 170 1.89 0.60 21.66
CA GLU A 170 3.31 0.49 21.29
C GLU A 170 3.96 1.87 21.44
N PRO A 171 4.30 2.33 22.66
CA PRO A 171 4.93 3.62 22.89
C PRO A 171 6.30 3.70 22.18
N TRP A 172 6.61 4.88 21.66
CA TRP A 172 7.94 5.12 21.12
C TRP A 172 9.01 4.92 22.20
N GLN A 173 10.03 4.16 21.87
CA GLN A 173 11.23 3.95 22.71
C GLN A 173 12.41 4.63 22.00
N PRO A 174 13.19 5.50 22.68
CA PRO A 174 14.43 5.97 22.10
C PRO A 174 15.37 4.79 21.83
N PRO A 175 16.22 4.86 20.80
CA PRO A 175 17.29 3.88 20.63
C PRO A 175 18.05 3.71 21.94
N ALA A 176 18.42 2.48 22.29
CA ALA A 176 19.30 2.25 23.43
C ALA A 176 20.56 3.11 23.24
N ALA A 177 20.95 3.82 24.28
CA ALA A 177 22.20 4.58 24.24
C ALA A 177 23.35 3.62 23.91
N ASP A 178 24.10 3.95 22.88
CA ASP A 178 25.26 3.14 22.47
C ASP A 178 26.31 3.24 23.59
N GLU A 179 26.46 2.19 24.38
CA GLU A 179 27.45 2.13 25.49
C GLU A 179 28.91 2.14 24.97
N THR A 180 29.08 2.23 23.63
CA THR A 180 30.41 2.24 22.99
C THR A 180 30.94 3.64 22.69
N ALA A 181 30.23 4.74 23.11
CA ALA A 181 30.69 6.12 22.94
C ALA A 181 31.28 6.70 24.24
N ALA A 182 32.15 5.97 24.90
CA ALA A 182 32.98 6.45 26.01
C ALA A 182 34.46 6.24 25.73
#